data_d3973e5ef32700d4324eb90cd40d028b
#
_entry.id   d3973e5ef32700d4324eb90cd40d028b
#
_cell.length_a   1.000
_cell.length_b   1.000
_cell.length_c   1.000
_cell.angle_alpha   90.00
_cell.angle_beta   90.00
_cell.angle_gamma   90.00
#
_symmetry.space_group_name_H-M   'P 1'
#
loop_
_entity.id
_entity.type
_entity.pdbx_description
1 polymer ?
#
loop_
_entity_poly.entity_id
_entity_poly.type
_entity_poly.pdbx_seq_one_letter_code
_entity_poly.pdbx_strand_id
1 'polypeptide(L)'
;MYETFYGLKENPFNVTPDPQFIYLGKSHREALAQLLYGVKAKKGFIVMTGEVGTGKTTLIHYLLEKLNGNDDTKTAFLFNPKLTVYDFIEYILKDLGVVVQKGTKGDYLHLLHQNLLKAYQNDEKVVLIVDEAQGLNPALLEEIRLLSNLETSKSKLLQIVLVGQPELNKTLEQPGFRQLRQRINMRYHLPAFNGNETKEYIANRLRIAGAKRSIFTIGAIEEIHERTGGIPRLINILCDNSLLIGYASDKIIIDEKVVNEAANDLKLRRGIFGTWSWILLRMGRGLFGIWSWIFIGISITGVILLILQFGETGYRSYNFTGWFGGLQRLVITPLERFLQFFR
;
A
#
# COMPACT_ATOMS: atom_id res chain seq x y z
N MET A 1 -8.35 -8.14 30.56
CA MET A 1 -8.91 -7.13 31.45
C MET A 1 -10.12 -6.46 30.83
N TYR A 2 -9.98 -5.67 29.77
CA TYR A 2 -11.09 -4.94 29.14
C TYR A 2 -12.02 -5.83 28.31
N GLU A 3 -11.60 -7.04 27.92
CA GLU A 3 -12.38 -7.96 27.09
C GLU A 3 -13.76 -8.24 27.75
N THR A 4 -13.76 -8.61 29.01
CA THR A 4 -14.98 -8.90 29.77
C THR A 4 -15.89 -7.67 29.88
N PHE A 5 -15.30 -6.48 30.06
CA PHE A 5 -16.03 -5.23 30.18
C PHE A 5 -16.79 -4.87 28.89
N TYR A 6 -16.15 -5.09 27.73
CA TYR A 6 -16.77 -4.86 26.42
C TYR A 6 -17.57 -6.07 25.91
N GLY A 7 -17.59 -7.19 26.64
CA GLY A 7 -18.25 -8.42 26.24
C GLY A 7 -17.57 -9.14 25.09
N LEU A 8 -16.23 -9.01 25.00
CA LEU A 8 -15.38 -9.68 24.03
C LEU A 8 -14.91 -11.02 24.58
N LYS A 9 -14.70 -11.98 23.69
CA LYS A 9 -14.17 -13.31 24.00
C LYS A 9 -12.64 -13.34 24.03
N GLU A 10 -12.01 -12.46 23.26
CA GLU A 10 -10.56 -12.34 23.08
C GLU A 10 -10.17 -10.92 22.67
N ASN A 11 -8.86 -10.61 22.69
CA ASN A 11 -8.35 -9.31 22.28
C ASN A 11 -8.53 -9.12 20.75
N PRO A 12 -9.38 -8.14 20.30
CA PRO A 12 -9.62 -7.93 18.88
C PRO A 12 -8.43 -7.32 18.14
N PHE A 13 -7.53 -6.60 18.85
CA PHE A 13 -6.49 -5.78 18.23
C PHE A 13 -5.07 -6.23 18.55
N ASN A 14 -4.90 -7.53 18.81
CA ASN A 14 -3.57 -8.08 18.98
C ASN A 14 -2.67 -7.75 17.75
N VAL A 15 -1.45 -7.32 18.03
CA VAL A 15 -0.45 -6.97 17.00
C VAL A 15 0.16 -8.22 16.35
N THR A 16 0.20 -9.33 17.09
CA THR A 16 0.65 -10.61 16.53
C THR A 16 -0.31 -11.07 15.44
N PRO A 17 0.19 -11.46 14.26
CA PRO A 17 -0.65 -11.96 13.19
C PRO A 17 -1.44 -13.20 13.64
N ASP A 18 -2.75 -13.13 13.52
CA ASP A 18 -3.65 -14.24 13.78
C ASP A 18 -4.50 -14.49 12.51
N PRO A 19 -4.43 -15.69 11.92
CA PRO A 19 -5.19 -16.04 10.72
C PRO A 19 -6.70 -15.86 10.86
N GLN A 20 -7.26 -16.01 12.06
CA GLN A 20 -8.70 -15.82 12.30
C GLN A 20 -9.15 -14.37 12.07
N PHE A 21 -8.26 -13.41 12.32
CA PHE A 21 -8.53 -11.98 12.18
C PHE A 21 -8.14 -11.41 10.81
N ILE A 22 -7.92 -12.25 9.81
CA ILE A 22 -7.58 -11.77 8.46
C ILE A 22 -8.76 -10.97 7.89
N TYR A 23 -8.46 -9.74 7.50
CA TYR A 23 -9.34 -8.89 6.71
C TYR A 23 -8.64 -8.51 5.40
N LEU A 24 -9.23 -8.92 4.30
CA LEU A 24 -8.75 -8.55 2.97
C LEU A 24 -9.60 -7.40 2.43
N GLY A 25 -9.12 -6.16 2.56
CA GLY A 25 -9.67 -4.99 1.88
C GLY A 25 -9.61 -5.15 0.36
N LYS A 26 -10.18 -4.21 -0.37
CA LYS A 26 -10.19 -4.25 -1.84
C LYS A 26 -8.76 -4.36 -2.40
N SER A 27 -7.84 -3.50 -1.92
CA SER A 27 -6.44 -3.49 -2.35
C SER A 27 -5.72 -4.81 -2.04
N HIS A 28 -6.01 -5.44 -0.89
CA HIS A 28 -5.44 -6.73 -0.52
C HIS A 28 -5.94 -7.87 -1.43
N ARG A 29 -7.24 -7.86 -1.78
CA ARG A 29 -7.80 -8.84 -2.73
C ARG A 29 -7.22 -8.67 -4.13
N GLU A 30 -7.03 -7.44 -4.58
CA GLU A 30 -6.39 -7.14 -5.86
C GLU A 30 -4.92 -7.59 -5.87
N ALA A 31 -4.15 -7.29 -4.81
CA ALA A 31 -2.78 -7.76 -4.66
C ALA A 31 -2.68 -9.29 -4.71
N LEU A 32 -3.52 -9.96 -3.93
CA LEU A 32 -3.57 -11.43 -3.89
C LEU A 32 -3.91 -12.02 -5.27
N ALA A 33 -4.91 -11.46 -5.95
CA ALA A 33 -5.29 -11.90 -7.29
C ALA A 33 -4.15 -11.74 -8.30
N GLN A 34 -3.42 -10.62 -8.24
CA GLN A 34 -2.25 -10.38 -9.09
C GLN A 34 -1.10 -11.35 -8.79
N LEU A 35 -0.80 -11.61 -7.51
CA LEU A 35 0.22 -12.57 -7.12
C LEU A 35 -0.13 -13.99 -7.58
N LEU A 36 -1.35 -14.45 -7.32
CA LEU A 36 -1.84 -15.75 -7.79
C LEU A 36 -1.81 -15.88 -9.31
N TYR A 37 -2.26 -14.84 -10.02
CA TYR A 37 -2.17 -14.80 -11.47
C TYR A 37 -0.73 -14.88 -11.96
N GLY A 38 0.17 -14.09 -11.37
CA GLY A 38 1.58 -14.06 -11.74
C GLY A 38 2.26 -15.42 -11.57
N VAL A 39 1.97 -16.13 -10.48
CA VAL A 39 2.45 -17.48 -10.22
C VAL A 39 1.85 -18.48 -11.23
N LYS A 40 0.51 -18.48 -11.40
CA LYS A 40 -0.16 -19.40 -12.32
C LYS A 40 0.23 -19.20 -13.77
N ALA A 41 0.38 -17.96 -14.20
CA ALA A 41 0.76 -17.59 -15.57
C ALA A 41 2.31 -17.66 -15.81
N LYS A 42 3.07 -18.19 -14.85
CA LYS A 42 4.54 -18.36 -14.92
C LYS A 42 5.25 -17.05 -15.36
N LYS A 43 4.84 -15.90 -14.79
CA LYS A 43 5.37 -14.56 -15.15
C LYS A 43 6.85 -14.37 -14.74
N GLY A 44 7.41 -15.23 -13.93
CA GLY A 44 8.82 -15.25 -13.53
C GLY A 44 9.15 -14.32 -12.37
N PHE A 45 9.07 -12.99 -12.53
CA PHE A 45 9.54 -12.07 -11.50
C PHE A 45 8.47 -11.03 -11.12
N ILE A 46 8.12 -11.00 -9.85
CA ILE A 46 7.06 -10.15 -9.28
C ILE A 46 7.63 -9.35 -8.11
N VAL A 47 7.28 -8.09 -8.01
CA VAL A 47 7.64 -7.22 -6.88
C VAL A 47 6.37 -6.66 -6.24
N MET A 48 6.21 -6.85 -4.95
CA MET A 48 5.17 -6.22 -4.15
C MET A 48 5.81 -5.32 -3.09
N THR A 49 5.40 -4.05 -3.07
CA THR A 49 5.85 -3.09 -2.05
C THR A 49 4.67 -2.54 -1.26
N GLY A 50 4.93 -1.94 -0.13
CA GLY A 50 3.94 -1.25 0.71
C GLY A 50 4.58 -0.77 2.01
N GLU A 51 3.97 0.20 2.66
CA GLU A 51 4.46 0.75 3.92
C GLU A 51 4.55 -0.30 5.03
N VAL A 52 5.35 -0.01 6.06
CA VAL A 52 5.46 -0.87 7.25
C VAL A 52 4.10 -1.01 7.91
N GLY A 53 3.69 -2.25 8.19
CA GLY A 53 2.42 -2.52 8.89
C GLY A 53 1.17 -2.52 8.00
N THR A 54 1.29 -2.43 6.66
CA THR A 54 0.14 -2.53 5.72
C THR A 54 -0.40 -3.95 5.54
N GLY A 55 0.22 -4.96 6.17
CA GLY A 55 -0.26 -6.35 6.09
C GLY A 55 0.39 -7.18 4.97
N LYS A 56 1.53 -6.77 4.41
CA LYS A 56 2.26 -7.52 3.37
C LYS A 56 2.55 -8.96 3.78
N THR A 57 3.19 -9.15 4.93
CA THR A 57 3.52 -10.49 5.45
C THR A 57 2.27 -11.34 5.69
N THR A 58 1.20 -10.74 6.22
CA THR A 58 -0.09 -11.43 6.39
C THR A 58 -0.67 -11.89 5.04
N LEU A 59 -0.58 -11.03 4.03
CA LEU A 59 -1.02 -11.38 2.67
C LEU A 59 -0.19 -12.51 2.07
N ILE A 60 1.13 -12.52 2.30
CA ILE A 60 2.02 -13.59 1.85
C ILE A 60 1.72 -14.91 2.55
N HIS A 61 1.46 -14.93 3.85
CA HIS A 61 1.04 -16.15 4.54
C HIS A 61 -0.26 -16.71 3.95
N TYR A 62 -1.22 -15.82 3.65
CA TYR A 62 -2.45 -16.24 2.99
C TYR A 62 -2.22 -16.75 1.55
N LEU A 63 -1.30 -16.13 0.81
CA LEU A 63 -0.87 -16.62 -0.50
C LEU A 63 -0.26 -18.01 -0.39
N LEU A 64 0.66 -18.23 0.56
CA LEU A 64 1.30 -19.53 0.81
C LEU A 64 0.26 -20.61 1.14
N GLU A 65 -0.71 -20.32 2.00
CA GLU A 65 -1.81 -21.22 2.31
C GLU A 65 -2.58 -21.64 1.04
N LYS A 66 -2.88 -20.68 0.15
CA LYS A 66 -3.57 -20.95 -1.12
C LYS A 66 -2.71 -21.70 -2.14
N LEU A 67 -1.39 -21.50 -2.14
CA LEU A 67 -0.47 -22.20 -3.02
C LEU A 67 -0.22 -23.63 -2.51
N ASN A 68 0.03 -23.81 -1.22
CA ASN A 68 0.31 -25.12 -0.62
C ASN A 68 -0.93 -26.02 -0.55
N GLY A 69 -2.14 -25.46 -0.65
CA GLY A 69 -3.36 -26.23 -0.79
C GLY A 69 -3.55 -26.85 -2.19
N ASN A 70 -2.65 -26.58 -3.13
CA ASN A 70 -2.61 -27.20 -4.45
C ASN A 70 -1.33 -28.02 -4.56
N ASP A 71 -1.45 -29.31 -4.84
CA ASP A 71 -0.31 -30.26 -4.98
C ASP A 71 0.63 -29.92 -6.15
N ASP A 72 0.25 -28.95 -7.00
CA ASP A 72 1.02 -28.53 -8.18
C ASP A 72 2.04 -27.42 -7.93
N THR A 73 2.22 -26.97 -6.67
CA THR A 73 3.09 -25.82 -6.38
C THR A 73 3.98 -26.09 -5.17
N LYS A 74 5.29 -25.96 -5.35
CA LYS A 74 6.30 -25.99 -4.29
C LYS A 74 6.74 -24.56 -3.96
N THR A 75 6.80 -24.23 -2.69
CA THR A 75 7.16 -22.88 -2.23
C THR A 75 8.42 -22.91 -1.38
N ALA A 76 9.30 -21.93 -1.58
CA ALA A 76 10.37 -21.57 -0.67
C ALA A 76 10.11 -20.16 -0.16
N PHE A 77 10.10 -19.99 1.19
CA PHE A 77 9.78 -18.71 1.82
C PHE A 77 10.90 -18.22 2.73
N LEU A 78 11.53 -17.13 2.31
CA LEU A 78 12.58 -16.46 3.06
C LEU A 78 12.05 -15.20 3.73
N PHE A 79 12.01 -15.20 5.07
CA PHE A 79 11.53 -14.06 5.87
C PHE A 79 12.65 -13.14 6.41
N ASN A 80 13.93 -13.57 6.36
CA ASN A 80 15.07 -12.77 6.77
C ASN A 80 16.19 -12.83 5.72
N PRO A 81 16.33 -11.78 4.89
CA PRO A 81 17.27 -11.80 3.76
C PRO A 81 18.74 -11.48 4.14
N LYS A 82 19.08 -11.42 5.43
CA LYS A 82 20.46 -11.16 5.89
C LYS A 82 21.28 -12.46 5.89
N LEU A 83 21.50 -13.01 4.72
CA LEU A 83 22.25 -14.25 4.50
C LEU A 83 23.46 -14.00 3.59
N THR A 84 24.44 -14.91 3.63
CA THR A 84 25.42 -15.00 2.54
C THR A 84 24.75 -15.62 1.31
N VAL A 85 25.35 -15.45 0.12
CA VAL A 85 24.84 -16.07 -1.10
C VAL A 85 24.79 -17.59 -0.98
N TYR A 86 25.76 -18.17 -0.29
CA TYR A 86 25.84 -19.60 -0.05
C TYR A 86 24.67 -20.09 0.82
N ASP A 87 24.48 -19.46 1.98
CA ASP A 87 23.39 -19.80 2.92
C ASP A 87 22.01 -19.59 2.27
N PHE A 88 21.88 -18.59 1.40
CA PHE A 88 20.66 -18.31 0.67
C PHE A 88 20.24 -19.46 -0.26
N ILE A 89 21.19 -20.00 -1.05
CA ILE A 89 20.89 -21.12 -1.97
C ILE A 89 20.60 -22.39 -1.17
N GLU A 90 21.40 -22.63 -0.12
CA GLU A 90 21.20 -23.76 0.78
C GLU A 90 19.81 -23.71 1.45
N TYR A 91 19.42 -22.53 1.92
CA TYR A 91 18.11 -22.31 2.52
C TYR A 91 16.96 -22.64 1.54
N ILE A 92 17.04 -22.14 0.30
CA ILE A 92 16.04 -22.44 -0.73
C ILE A 92 15.91 -23.95 -0.96
N LEU A 93 17.03 -24.65 -1.08
CA LEU A 93 17.04 -26.11 -1.28
C LEU A 93 16.37 -26.85 -0.13
N LYS A 94 16.72 -26.49 1.12
CA LYS A 94 16.14 -27.10 2.32
C LYS A 94 14.63 -26.85 2.41
N ASP A 95 14.20 -25.63 2.13
CA ASP A 95 12.78 -25.25 2.19
C ASP A 95 11.95 -25.94 1.08
N LEU A 96 12.58 -26.25 -0.07
CA LEU A 96 11.99 -27.09 -1.12
C LEU A 96 12.03 -28.61 -0.80
N GLY A 97 12.48 -28.99 0.39
CA GLY A 97 12.57 -30.39 0.83
C GLY A 97 13.71 -31.17 0.22
N VAL A 98 14.74 -30.50 -0.32
CA VAL A 98 15.92 -31.15 -0.92
C VAL A 98 16.95 -31.42 0.17
N VAL A 99 17.40 -32.67 0.25
CA VAL A 99 18.50 -33.04 1.15
C VAL A 99 19.81 -32.48 0.63
N VAL A 100 20.41 -31.59 1.40
CA VAL A 100 21.64 -30.90 1.01
C VAL A 100 22.82 -31.54 1.76
N GLN A 101 23.81 -32.00 1.02
CA GLN A 101 25.12 -32.43 1.55
C GLN A 101 26.10 -31.25 1.49
N LYS A 102 27.15 -31.31 2.29
CA LYS A 102 28.21 -30.29 2.26
C LYS A 102 28.89 -30.25 0.90
N GLY A 103 28.87 -29.10 0.24
CA GLY A 103 29.38 -28.94 -1.12
C GLY A 103 29.79 -27.49 -1.39
N THR A 104 30.12 -27.19 -2.62
CA THR A 104 30.42 -25.83 -3.11
C THR A 104 29.15 -25.10 -3.54
N LYS A 105 29.24 -23.78 -3.77
CA LYS A 105 28.14 -23.00 -4.38
C LYS A 105 27.67 -23.60 -5.71
N GLY A 106 28.64 -24.09 -6.53
CA GLY A 106 28.33 -24.71 -7.80
C GLY A 106 27.51 -25.99 -7.65
N ASP A 107 27.82 -26.83 -6.65
CA ASP A 107 27.06 -28.04 -6.36
C ASP A 107 25.63 -27.70 -5.97
N TYR A 108 25.43 -26.67 -5.17
CA TYR A 108 24.09 -26.22 -4.74
C TYR A 108 23.25 -25.62 -5.88
N LEU A 109 23.87 -24.84 -6.77
CA LEU A 109 23.20 -24.32 -7.96
C LEU A 109 22.81 -25.45 -8.92
N HIS A 110 23.70 -26.44 -9.09
CA HIS A 110 23.42 -27.62 -9.92
C HIS A 110 22.27 -28.44 -9.35
N LEU A 111 22.26 -28.66 -8.02
CA LEU A 111 21.21 -29.39 -7.33
C LEU A 111 19.86 -28.64 -7.41
N LEU A 112 19.88 -27.31 -7.26
CA LEU A 112 18.69 -26.47 -7.42
C LEU A 112 18.16 -26.59 -8.86
N HIS A 113 19.01 -26.45 -9.85
CA HIS A 113 18.60 -26.57 -11.26
C HIS A 113 18.00 -27.94 -11.60
N GLN A 114 18.60 -29.04 -11.12
CA GLN A 114 18.04 -30.38 -11.28
C GLN A 114 16.67 -30.52 -10.63
N ASN A 115 16.50 -29.98 -9.42
CA ASN A 115 15.23 -30.03 -8.72
C ASN A 115 14.14 -29.23 -9.45
N LEU A 116 14.47 -28.05 -9.99
CA LEU A 116 13.57 -27.22 -10.79
C LEU A 116 13.17 -27.93 -12.11
N LEU A 117 14.11 -28.60 -12.78
CA LEU A 117 13.80 -29.39 -13.98
C LEU A 117 12.89 -30.56 -13.68
N LYS A 118 13.12 -31.27 -12.56
CA LYS A 118 12.26 -32.35 -12.10
C LYS A 118 10.84 -31.87 -11.80
N ALA A 119 10.71 -30.75 -11.11
CA ALA A 119 9.42 -30.11 -10.85
C ALA A 119 8.71 -29.75 -12.16
N TYR A 120 9.43 -29.16 -13.11
CA TYR A 120 8.89 -28.83 -14.44
C TYR A 120 8.38 -30.06 -15.19
N GLN A 121 9.09 -31.19 -15.14
CA GLN A 121 8.67 -32.46 -15.77
C GLN A 121 7.38 -33.01 -15.15
N ASN A 122 7.15 -32.77 -13.86
CA ASN A 122 5.95 -33.14 -13.14
C ASN A 122 4.81 -32.12 -13.26
N ASP A 123 4.96 -31.08 -14.09
CA ASP A 123 4.06 -29.91 -14.22
C ASP A 123 3.86 -29.15 -12.90
N GLU A 124 4.80 -29.28 -11.97
CA GLU A 124 4.81 -28.53 -10.72
C GLU A 124 5.41 -27.13 -10.94
N LYS A 125 4.93 -26.16 -10.19
CA LYS A 125 5.45 -24.79 -10.14
C LYS A 125 6.35 -24.64 -8.93
N VAL A 126 7.46 -23.93 -9.07
CA VAL A 126 8.34 -23.58 -7.94
C VAL A 126 8.34 -22.08 -7.75
N VAL A 127 8.04 -21.66 -6.53
CA VAL A 127 7.91 -20.24 -6.16
C VAL A 127 8.86 -19.93 -5.02
N LEU A 128 9.75 -18.97 -5.24
CA LEU A 128 10.58 -18.37 -4.19
C LEU A 128 9.95 -17.05 -3.76
N ILE A 129 9.58 -16.94 -2.51
CA ILE A 129 9.06 -15.71 -1.92
C ILE A 129 10.10 -15.17 -0.94
N VAL A 130 10.50 -13.91 -1.11
CA VAL A 130 11.44 -13.21 -0.22
C VAL A 130 10.72 -12.04 0.41
N ASP A 131 10.44 -12.12 1.71
CA ASP A 131 9.89 -11.00 2.49
C ASP A 131 11.01 -10.09 3.01
N GLU A 132 10.66 -8.87 3.39
CA GLU A 132 11.60 -7.81 3.82
C GLU A 132 12.75 -7.60 2.81
N ALA A 133 12.47 -7.73 1.51
CA ALA A 133 13.46 -7.71 0.43
C ALA A 133 14.25 -6.39 0.32
N GLN A 134 13.83 -5.29 0.95
CA GLN A 134 14.65 -4.09 1.08
C GLN A 134 15.93 -4.33 1.91
N GLY A 135 15.98 -5.41 2.71
CA GLY A 135 17.15 -5.86 3.47
C GLY A 135 18.17 -6.67 2.66
N LEU A 136 17.88 -7.01 1.42
CA LEU A 136 18.79 -7.75 0.55
C LEU A 136 20.04 -6.91 0.22
N ASN A 137 21.21 -7.51 0.40
CA ASN A 137 22.45 -6.90 -0.04
C ASN A 137 22.62 -7.01 -1.57
N PRO A 138 23.51 -6.22 -2.20
CA PRO A 138 23.72 -6.22 -3.64
C PRO A 138 24.10 -7.60 -4.21
N ALA A 139 24.87 -8.40 -3.45
CA ALA A 139 25.29 -9.74 -3.89
C ALA A 139 24.11 -10.72 -3.98
N LEU A 140 23.16 -10.64 -3.03
CA LEU A 140 21.93 -11.44 -3.07
C LEU A 140 20.97 -10.99 -4.16
N LEU A 141 20.84 -9.69 -4.41
CA LEU A 141 20.03 -9.19 -5.52
C LEU A 141 20.59 -9.67 -6.87
N GLU A 142 21.91 -9.70 -7.03
CA GLU A 142 22.55 -10.23 -8.23
C GLU A 142 22.34 -11.75 -8.35
N GLU A 143 22.43 -12.50 -7.24
CA GLU A 143 22.15 -13.94 -7.26
C GLU A 143 20.69 -14.23 -7.65
N ILE A 144 19.74 -13.48 -7.09
CA ILE A 144 18.31 -13.57 -7.45
C ILE A 144 18.12 -13.28 -8.95
N ARG A 145 18.86 -12.31 -9.50
CA ARG A 145 18.86 -12.03 -10.93
C ARG A 145 19.36 -13.24 -11.73
N LEU A 146 20.44 -13.89 -11.29
CA LEU A 146 20.98 -15.08 -11.94
C LEU A 146 19.99 -16.25 -11.86
N LEU A 147 19.37 -16.49 -10.70
CA LEU A 147 18.34 -17.51 -10.54
C LEU A 147 17.13 -17.28 -11.45
N SER A 148 16.77 -16.02 -11.72
CA SER A 148 15.69 -15.70 -12.65
C SER A 148 15.96 -16.07 -14.12
N ASN A 149 17.22 -16.47 -14.45
CA ASN A 149 17.61 -16.99 -15.76
C ASN A 149 17.32 -18.50 -15.91
N LEU A 150 16.96 -19.18 -14.82
CA LEU A 150 16.67 -20.60 -14.88
C LEU A 150 15.34 -20.81 -15.63
N GLU A 151 15.47 -21.19 -16.91
CA GLU A 151 14.34 -21.34 -17.83
C GLU A 151 14.59 -22.48 -18.81
N THR A 152 13.51 -23.02 -19.36
CA THR A 152 13.51 -23.86 -20.54
C THR A 152 13.24 -22.99 -21.78
N SER A 153 13.27 -23.58 -22.97
CA SER A 153 12.84 -22.88 -24.20
C SER A 153 11.38 -22.43 -24.18
N LYS A 154 10.56 -22.90 -23.22
CA LYS A 154 9.12 -22.66 -23.19
C LYS A 154 8.66 -21.90 -21.95
N SER A 155 9.34 -22.00 -20.82
CA SER A 155 8.86 -21.37 -19.57
C SER A 155 9.97 -21.13 -18.55
N LYS A 156 9.71 -20.21 -17.61
CA LYS A 156 10.54 -19.99 -16.41
C LYS A 156 10.36 -21.17 -15.45
N LEU A 157 11.47 -21.70 -14.95
CA LEU A 157 11.49 -22.80 -13.98
C LEU A 157 11.19 -22.31 -12.56
N LEU A 158 11.60 -21.08 -12.22
CA LEU A 158 11.44 -20.49 -10.91
C LEU A 158 10.62 -19.19 -11.01
N GLN A 159 9.58 -19.10 -10.20
CA GLN A 159 8.83 -17.85 -9.99
C GLN A 159 9.40 -17.15 -8.77
N ILE A 160 9.73 -15.86 -8.86
CA ILE A 160 10.32 -15.09 -7.76
C ILE A 160 9.39 -13.95 -7.38
N VAL A 161 9.06 -13.88 -6.10
CA VAL A 161 8.23 -12.82 -5.53
C VAL A 161 9.06 -12.09 -4.48
N LEU A 162 9.43 -10.84 -4.76
CA LEU A 162 10.05 -9.96 -3.76
C LEU A 162 8.98 -9.11 -3.11
N VAL A 163 8.96 -9.13 -1.79
CA VAL A 163 8.03 -8.34 -0.97
C VAL A 163 8.86 -7.45 -0.06
N GLY A 164 8.53 -6.16 -0.04
CA GLY A 164 9.32 -5.23 0.76
C GLY A 164 8.67 -3.87 0.98
N GLN A 165 9.44 -3.00 1.60
CA GLN A 165 9.08 -1.61 1.83
C GLN A 165 9.36 -0.78 0.56
N PRO A 166 8.85 0.46 0.43
CA PRO A 166 9.09 1.32 -0.74
C PRO A 166 10.57 1.54 -1.07
N GLU A 167 11.46 1.40 -0.06
CA GLU A 167 12.92 1.45 -0.22
C GLU A 167 13.45 0.42 -1.22
N LEU A 168 12.79 -0.73 -1.33
CA LEU A 168 13.11 -1.74 -2.35
C LEU A 168 13.05 -1.15 -3.75
N ASN A 169 12.04 -0.33 -4.06
CA ASN A 169 11.94 0.33 -5.36
C ASN A 169 13.14 1.25 -5.61
N LYS A 170 13.54 2.06 -4.60
CA LYS A 170 14.70 2.95 -4.69
C LYS A 170 15.99 2.16 -4.95
N THR A 171 16.14 1.00 -4.31
CA THR A 171 17.29 0.11 -4.54
C THR A 171 17.27 -0.44 -5.97
N LEU A 172 16.14 -0.94 -6.44
CA LEU A 172 16.00 -1.49 -7.79
C LEU A 172 16.14 -0.44 -8.91
N GLU A 173 15.96 0.85 -8.62
CA GLU A 173 16.15 1.96 -9.56
C GLU A 173 17.62 2.33 -9.76
N GLN A 174 18.51 1.92 -8.88
CA GLN A 174 19.94 2.21 -9.00
C GLN A 174 20.53 1.62 -10.30
N PRO A 175 21.53 2.28 -10.91
CA PRO A 175 22.09 1.85 -12.20
C PRO A 175 22.60 0.42 -12.20
N GLY A 176 23.16 -0.06 -11.07
CA GLY A 176 23.67 -1.44 -10.91
C GLY A 176 22.61 -2.53 -11.05
N PHE A 177 21.31 -2.19 -10.85
CA PHE A 177 20.21 -3.17 -10.91
C PHE A 177 19.35 -3.06 -12.17
N ARG A 178 19.82 -2.37 -13.22
CA ARG A 178 19.09 -2.22 -14.49
C ARG A 178 18.63 -3.55 -15.07
N GLN A 179 19.52 -4.56 -15.07
CA GLN A 179 19.22 -5.88 -15.64
C GLN A 179 18.16 -6.63 -14.81
N LEU A 180 18.23 -6.55 -13.47
CA LEU A 180 17.22 -7.11 -12.59
C LEU A 180 15.86 -6.43 -12.81
N ARG A 181 15.86 -5.11 -12.89
CA ARG A 181 14.63 -4.30 -13.13
C ARG A 181 13.92 -4.68 -14.44
N GLN A 182 14.66 -5.00 -15.49
CA GLN A 182 14.10 -5.43 -16.79
C GLN A 182 13.40 -6.80 -16.73
N ARG A 183 13.69 -7.61 -15.70
CA ARG A 183 13.07 -8.93 -15.49
C ARG A 183 11.79 -8.88 -14.69
N ILE A 184 11.52 -7.77 -14.05
CA ILE A 184 10.30 -7.60 -13.23
C ILE A 184 9.12 -7.44 -14.18
N ASN A 185 8.28 -8.47 -14.25
CA ASN A 185 7.13 -8.51 -15.14
C ASN A 185 5.86 -7.95 -14.49
N MET A 186 5.80 -7.95 -13.16
CA MET A 186 4.66 -7.43 -12.41
C MET A 186 5.14 -6.64 -11.19
N ARG A 187 4.52 -5.48 -10.97
CA ARG A 187 4.73 -4.65 -9.78
C ARG A 187 3.40 -4.29 -9.17
N TYR A 188 3.31 -4.41 -7.88
CA TYR A 188 2.16 -3.97 -7.13
C TYR A 188 2.60 -3.17 -5.89
N HIS A 189 1.91 -2.08 -5.62
CA HIS A 189 2.08 -1.35 -4.37
C HIS A 189 0.83 -1.54 -3.53
N LEU A 190 0.99 -2.12 -2.33
CA LEU A 190 -0.08 -2.32 -1.38
C LEU A 190 -0.30 -1.03 -0.58
N PRO A 191 -1.35 -0.26 -0.84
CA PRO A 191 -1.63 0.96 -0.11
C PRO A 191 -2.14 0.64 1.29
N ALA A 192 -2.13 1.64 2.17
CA ALA A 192 -2.87 1.61 3.42
C ALA A 192 -4.38 1.59 3.16
N PHE A 193 -5.18 1.22 4.16
CA PHE A 193 -6.64 1.23 4.08
C PHE A 193 -7.18 2.65 3.91
N ASN A 194 -8.17 2.81 3.06
CA ASN A 194 -8.97 4.04 3.03
C ASN A 194 -9.94 4.09 4.24
N GLY A 195 -10.68 5.21 4.40
CA GLY A 195 -11.57 5.40 5.54
C GLY A 195 -12.66 4.31 5.64
N ASN A 196 -13.23 3.86 4.53
CA ASN A 196 -14.22 2.79 4.52
C ASN A 196 -13.60 1.45 4.89
N GLU A 197 -12.44 1.11 4.34
CA GLU A 197 -11.72 -0.12 4.67
C GLU A 197 -11.27 -0.12 6.15
N THR A 198 -10.85 1.03 6.69
CA THR A 198 -10.53 1.17 8.13
C THR A 198 -11.75 0.85 8.99
N LYS A 199 -12.91 1.40 8.65
CA LYS A 199 -14.18 1.12 9.34
C LYS A 199 -14.54 -0.36 9.28
N GLU A 200 -14.49 -0.97 8.11
CA GLU A 200 -14.79 -2.39 7.91
C GLU A 200 -13.78 -3.28 8.65
N TYR A 201 -12.51 -2.91 8.65
CA TYR A 201 -11.45 -3.61 9.36
C TYR A 201 -11.70 -3.65 10.86
N ILE A 202 -11.96 -2.50 11.50
CA ILE A 202 -12.27 -2.40 12.92
C ILE A 202 -13.52 -3.21 13.26
N ALA A 203 -14.59 -3.04 12.48
CA ALA A 203 -15.84 -3.77 12.68
C ALA A 203 -15.65 -5.29 12.55
N ASN A 204 -14.88 -5.75 11.57
CA ASN A 204 -14.59 -7.17 11.36
C ASN A 204 -13.84 -7.77 12.55
N ARG A 205 -12.80 -7.10 13.05
CA ARG A 205 -12.02 -7.58 14.20
C ARG A 205 -12.86 -7.67 15.48
N LEU A 206 -13.67 -6.65 15.76
CA LEU A 206 -14.59 -6.64 16.89
C LEU A 206 -15.64 -7.76 16.78
N ARG A 207 -16.19 -7.98 15.58
CA ARG A 207 -17.17 -9.05 15.33
C ARG A 207 -16.57 -10.44 15.59
N ILE A 208 -15.35 -10.70 15.11
CA ILE A 208 -14.63 -11.96 15.34
C ILE A 208 -14.39 -12.15 16.84
N ALA A 209 -13.96 -11.11 17.54
CA ALA A 209 -13.76 -11.13 18.99
C ALA A 209 -15.07 -11.25 19.79
N GLY A 210 -16.24 -11.31 19.13
CA GLY A 210 -17.52 -11.56 19.77
C GLY A 210 -18.31 -10.33 20.20
N ALA A 211 -17.92 -9.13 19.76
CA ALA A 211 -18.67 -7.91 20.05
C ALA A 211 -20.12 -8.01 19.54
N LYS A 212 -21.10 -7.75 20.41
CA LYS A 212 -22.53 -7.76 20.08
C LYS A 212 -23.07 -6.39 19.68
N ARG A 213 -22.29 -5.32 19.89
CA ARG A 213 -22.65 -3.93 19.61
C ARG A 213 -21.45 -3.16 19.09
N SER A 214 -21.68 -1.99 18.49
CA SER A 214 -20.61 -1.07 18.16
C SER A 214 -19.97 -0.53 19.43
N ILE A 215 -18.65 -0.61 19.54
CA ILE A 215 -17.87 -0.09 20.67
C ILE A 215 -17.31 1.29 20.34
N PHE A 216 -16.98 1.55 19.06
CA PHE A 216 -16.48 2.84 18.60
C PHE A 216 -17.57 3.66 17.91
N THR A 217 -17.61 4.96 18.18
CA THR A 217 -18.45 5.91 17.42
C THR A 217 -17.89 6.09 16.00
N ILE A 218 -18.71 6.65 15.10
CA ILE A 218 -18.27 6.95 13.72
C ILE A 218 -17.10 7.93 13.75
N GLY A 219 -17.20 9.01 14.53
CA GLY A 219 -16.12 9.99 14.63
C GLY A 219 -14.85 9.42 15.28
N ALA A 220 -14.96 8.47 16.23
CA ALA A 220 -13.81 7.76 16.76
C ALA A 220 -13.09 6.97 15.66
N ILE A 221 -13.82 6.30 14.76
CA ILE A 221 -13.25 5.55 13.63
C ILE A 221 -12.58 6.51 12.63
N GLU A 222 -13.18 7.65 12.34
CA GLU A 222 -12.63 8.69 11.49
C GLU A 222 -11.31 9.23 12.08
N GLU A 223 -11.29 9.54 13.37
CA GLU A 223 -10.07 9.99 14.07
C GLU A 223 -8.99 8.91 14.06
N ILE A 224 -9.35 7.61 14.26
CA ILE A 224 -8.40 6.50 14.14
C ILE A 224 -7.78 6.48 12.74
N HIS A 225 -8.59 6.61 11.70
CA HIS A 225 -8.10 6.65 10.33
C HIS A 225 -7.13 7.82 10.09
N GLU A 226 -7.49 9.02 10.53
CA GLU A 226 -6.65 10.22 10.38
C GLU A 226 -5.30 10.09 11.10
N ARG A 227 -5.30 9.53 12.33
CA ARG A 227 -4.09 9.36 13.15
C ARG A 227 -3.17 8.26 12.65
N THR A 228 -3.74 7.22 12.05
CA THR A 228 -3.00 6.02 11.62
C THR A 228 -2.68 6.02 10.12
N GLY A 229 -3.28 6.94 9.34
CA GLY A 229 -3.20 6.92 7.88
C GLY A 229 -3.72 5.63 7.27
N GLY A 230 -4.58 4.90 7.97
CA GLY A 230 -5.13 3.62 7.51
C GLY A 230 -4.16 2.44 7.59
N ILE A 231 -3.04 2.56 8.31
CA ILE A 231 -2.07 1.47 8.46
C ILE A 231 -2.57 0.45 9.49
N PRO A 232 -2.86 -0.80 9.10
CA PRO A 232 -3.47 -1.83 9.97
C PRO A 232 -2.78 -2.00 11.33
N ARG A 233 -1.45 -2.04 11.34
CA ARG A 233 -0.68 -2.17 12.59
C ARG A 233 -0.93 -1.00 13.54
N LEU A 234 -0.95 0.23 13.02
CA LEU A 234 -1.21 1.42 13.83
C LEU A 234 -2.68 1.48 14.26
N ILE A 235 -3.62 1.05 13.41
CA ILE A 235 -5.03 0.91 13.78
C ILE A 235 -5.17 -0.02 14.98
N ASN A 236 -4.54 -1.19 14.95
CA ASN A 236 -4.59 -2.13 16.07
C ASN A 236 -4.06 -1.50 17.37
N ILE A 237 -2.87 -0.90 17.31
CA ILE A 237 -2.25 -0.27 18.49
C ILE A 237 -3.15 0.83 19.06
N LEU A 238 -3.72 1.69 18.21
CA LEU A 238 -4.56 2.80 18.66
C LEU A 238 -5.91 2.31 19.20
N CYS A 239 -6.53 1.33 18.53
CA CYS A 239 -7.79 0.74 19.01
C CYS A 239 -7.61 0.02 20.36
N ASP A 240 -6.55 -0.78 20.53
CA ASP A 240 -6.27 -1.49 21.78
C ASP A 240 -6.07 -0.51 22.95
N ASN A 241 -5.25 0.53 22.76
CA ASN A 241 -5.05 1.58 23.77
C ASN A 241 -6.35 2.36 24.07
N SER A 242 -7.15 2.64 23.03
CA SER A 242 -8.44 3.32 23.23
C SER A 242 -9.41 2.48 24.06
N LEU A 243 -9.44 1.16 23.85
CA LEU A 243 -10.23 0.24 24.69
C LEU A 243 -9.74 0.23 26.13
N LEU A 244 -8.43 0.24 26.35
CA LEU A 244 -7.82 0.26 27.67
C LEU A 244 -8.17 1.56 28.43
N ILE A 245 -8.03 2.73 27.79
CA ILE A 245 -8.40 4.03 28.39
C ILE A 245 -9.90 4.09 28.67
N GLY A 246 -10.73 3.63 27.72
CA GLY A 246 -12.18 3.57 27.91
C GLY A 246 -12.58 2.68 29.10
N TYR A 247 -11.94 1.52 29.26
CA TYR A 247 -12.11 0.64 30.41
C TYR A 247 -11.73 1.35 31.72
N ALA A 248 -10.56 2.00 31.76
CA ALA A 248 -10.10 2.73 32.94
C ALA A 248 -11.01 3.92 33.32
N SER A 249 -11.79 4.44 32.35
CA SER A 249 -12.73 5.55 32.54
C SER A 249 -14.20 5.10 32.59
N ASP A 250 -14.49 3.80 32.73
CA ASP A 250 -15.85 3.22 32.73
C ASP A 250 -16.70 3.58 31.50
N LYS A 251 -16.08 3.86 30.37
CA LYS A 251 -16.74 4.20 29.11
C LYS A 251 -17.01 2.95 28.27
N ILE A 252 -18.27 2.62 28.11
CA ILE A 252 -18.73 1.48 27.29
C ILE A 252 -18.62 1.77 25.78
N ILE A 253 -18.66 3.04 25.38
CA ILE A 253 -18.56 3.50 24.00
C ILE A 253 -17.33 4.42 23.90
N ILE A 254 -16.47 4.13 22.96
CA ILE A 254 -15.27 4.89 22.66
C ILE A 254 -15.62 6.03 21.70
N ASP A 255 -15.46 7.24 22.17
CA ASP A 255 -15.65 8.48 21.41
C ASP A 255 -14.30 9.03 20.87
N GLU A 256 -14.36 10.10 20.10
CA GLU A 256 -13.18 10.78 19.56
C GLU A 256 -12.22 11.29 20.64
N LYS A 257 -12.74 11.65 21.82
CA LYS A 257 -11.91 12.17 22.93
C LYS A 257 -10.99 11.09 23.47
N VAL A 258 -11.50 9.87 23.68
CA VAL A 258 -10.71 8.73 24.12
C VAL A 258 -9.65 8.36 23.09
N VAL A 259 -10.01 8.35 21.80
CA VAL A 259 -9.07 8.08 20.71
C VAL A 259 -7.97 9.15 20.67
N ASN A 260 -8.32 10.41 20.84
CA ASN A 260 -7.35 11.50 20.86
C ASN A 260 -6.39 11.40 22.06
N GLU A 261 -6.88 11.01 23.23
CA GLU A 261 -6.06 10.74 24.41
C GLU A 261 -5.06 9.61 24.11
N ALA A 262 -5.54 8.45 23.65
CA ALA A 262 -4.70 7.32 23.26
C ALA A 262 -3.66 7.69 22.18
N ALA A 263 -4.06 8.46 21.17
CA ALA A 263 -3.18 8.90 20.11
C ALA A 263 -2.08 9.84 20.60
N ASN A 264 -2.39 10.71 21.56
CA ASN A 264 -1.40 11.62 22.17
C ASN A 264 -0.38 10.86 23.00
N ASP A 265 -0.80 9.87 23.79
CA ASP A 265 0.08 9.00 24.58
C ASP A 265 1.03 8.20 23.68
N LEU A 266 0.52 7.73 22.54
CA LEU A 266 1.30 7.04 21.52
C LEU A 266 2.11 7.99 20.62
N LYS A 267 2.01 9.31 20.81
CA LYS A 267 2.65 10.35 19.98
C LYS A 267 2.29 10.26 18.50
N LEU A 268 1.12 9.74 18.18
CA LEU A 268 0.60 9.69 16.82
C LEU A 268 0.06 11.07 16.41
N ARG A 269 0.79 11.76 15.53
CA ARG A 269 0.37 13.08 15.01
C ARG A 269 -0.67 12.88 13.89
N ARG A 270 -1.62 13.81 13.79
CA ARG A 270 -2.50 13.88 12.60
C ARG A 270 -1.63 14.03 11.35
N GLY A 271 -1.87 13.22 10.35
CA GLY A 271 -1.22 13.35 9.05
C GLY A 271 -1.54 14.74 8.45
N ILE A 272 -0.56 15.37 7.81
CA ILE A 272 -0.70 16.72 7.22
C ILE A 272 -1.82 16.76 6.17
N PHE A 273 -2.20 15.63 5.57
CA PHE A 273 -3.29 15.53 4.59
C PHE A 273 -4.69 15.61 5.21
N GLY A 274 -4.90 15.24 6.49
CA GLY A 274 -6.22 15.31 7.13
C GLY A 274 -6.66 16.74 7.44
N THR A 275 -5.74 17.63 7.77
CA THR A 275 -6.06 19.01 8.16
C THR A 275 -6.54 19.88 6.99
N TRP A 276 -6.03 19.67 5.79
CA TRP A 276 -6.40 20.49 4.61
C TRP A 276 -7.73 20.02 3.97
N SER A 277 -8.00 18.72 3.95
CA SER A 277 -9.27 18.23 3.40
C SER A 277 -10.47 18.60 4.25
N TRP A 278 -10.32 18.62 5.57
CA TRP A 278 -11.38 19.03 6.50
C TRP A 278 -11.68 20.53 6.42
N ILE A 279 -10.64 21.36 6.31
CA ILE A 279 -10.78 22.81 6.13
C ILE A 279 -11.47 23.10 4.78
N LEU A 280 -11.08 22.40 3.70
CA LEU A 280 -11.70 22.54 2.38
C LEU A 280 -13.15 22.04 2.33
N LEU A 281 -13.47 20.91 2.97
CA LEU A 281 -14.85 20.39 3.02
C LEU A 281 -15.76 21.21 3.93
N ARG A 282 -15.25 21.79 5.01
CA ARG A 282 -16.02 22.66 5.91
C ARG A 282 -16.18 24.08 5.36
N MET A 283 -15.20 24.56 4.59
CA MET A 283 -15.29 25.83 3.86
C MET A 283 -16.13 25.70 2.57
N GLY A 284 -16.21 24.51 1.95
CA GLY A 284 -16.90 24.27 0.68
C GLY A 284 -18.41 24.40 0.72
N ARG A 285 -19.07 24.31 1.88
CA ARG A 285 -20.53 24.51 2.00
C ARG A 285 -20.98 25.94 2.29
N GLY A 286 -20.08 26.83 2.72
CA GLY A 286 -20.43 28.22 3.07
C GLY A 286 -19.74 29.29 2.22
N LEU A 287 -18.53 29.04 1.74
CA LEU A 287 -17.69 30.08 1.14
C LEU A 287 -17.62 29.99 -0.40
N PHE A 288 -17.84 28.80 -0.99
CA PHE A 288 -17.86 28.69 -2.46
C PHE A 288 -18.98 29.52 -3.09
N GLY A 289 -20.13 29.66 -2.42
CA GLY A 289 -21.20 30.55 -2.84
C GLY A 289 -20.79 32.03 -2.83
N ILE A 290 -20.12 32.49 -1.77
CA ILE A 290 -19.76 33.89 -1.58
C ILE A 290 -18.60 34.29 -2.49
N TRP A 291 -17.57 33.48 -2.61
CA TRP A 291 -16.42 33.74 -3.49
C TRP A 291 -16.79 33.67 -4.97
N SER A 292 -17.72 32.80 -5.38
CA SER A 292 -18.26 32.74 -6.73
C SER A 292 -18.98 34.05 -7.09
N TRP A 293 -19.79 34.61 -6.19
CA TRP A 293 -20.46 35.89 -6.39
C TRP A 293 -19.50 37.10 -6.40
N ILE A 294 -18.45 37.07 -5.58
CA ILE A 294 -17.39 38.10 -5.56
C ILE A 294 -16.60 38.08 -6.87
N PHE A 295 -16.22 36.89 -7.38
CA PHE A 295 -15.51 36.77 -8.68
C PHE A 295 -16.39 37.21 -9.85
N ILE A 296 -17.68 36.87 -9.86
CA ILE A 296 -18.64 37.32 -10.88
C ILE A 296 -18.82 38.84 -10.78
N GLY A 297 -18.94 39.39 -9.57
CA GLY A 297 -19.04 40.85 -9.35
C GLY A 297 -17.83 41.63 -9.84
N ILE A 298 -16.62 41.14 -9.57
CA ILE A 298 -15.35 41.76 -10.03
C ILE A 298 -15.23 41.69 -11.55
N SER A 299 -15.67 40.58 -12.17
CA SER A 299 -15.63 40.43 -13.62
C SER A 299 -16.64 41.36 -14.32
N ILE A 300 -17.83 41.54 -13.77
CA ILE A 300 -18.86 42.43 -14.30
C ILE A 300 -18.44 43.89 -14.15
N THR A 301 -17.90 44.29 -12.98
CA THR A 301 -17.41 45.65 -12.76
C THR A 301 -16.21 45.98 -13.65
N GLY A 302 -15.32 45.01 -13.89
CA GLY A 302 -14.20 45.18 -14.83
C GLY A 302 -14.65 45.40 -16.29
N VAL A 303 -15.67 44.67 -16.71
CA VAL A 303 -16.28 44.81 -18.04
C VAL A 303 -17.02 46.16 -18.18
N ILE A 304 -17.76 46.57 -17.14
CA ILE A 304 -18.46 47.90 -17.14
C ILE A 304 -17.46 49.05 -17.16
N LEU A 305 -16.39 49.01 -16.38
CA LEU A 305 -15.35 50.03 -16.40
C LEU A 305 -14.63 50.10 -17.76
N LEU A 306 -14.41 48.97 -18.42
CA LEU A 306 -13.89 48.92 -19.78
C LEU A 306 -14.87 49.56 -20.78
N ILE A 307 -16.15 49.29 -20.70
CA ILE A 307 -17.17 49.88 -21.56
C ILE A 307 -17.29 51.41 -21.36
N LEU A 308 -17.20 51.87 -20.09
CA LEU A 308 -17.24 53.30 -19.77
C LEU A 308 -15.97 54.04 -20.23
N GLN A 309 -14.81 53.41 -20.12
CA GLN A 309 -13.53 53.98 -20.52
C GLN A 309 -13.39 54.04 -22.07
N PHE A 310 -14.05 53.16 -22.83
CA PHE A 310 -14.07 53.19 -24.28
C PHE A 310 -15.26 53.95 -24.86
N GLY A 311 -16.26 54.29 -24.04
CA GLY A 311 -17.42 55.10 -24.45
C GLY A 311 -17.14 56.60 -24.56
N GLU A 312 -16.10 57.10 -23.87
CA GLU A 312 -15.76 58.54 -23.85
C GLU A 312 -14.69 58.96 -24.89
N THR A 313 -13.97 58.00 -25.51
CA THR A 313 -12.95 58.30 -26.52
C THR A 313 -13.37 57.77 -27.87
N GLY A 314 -13.84 58.70 -28.73
CA GLY A 314 -14.27 58.43 -30.08
C GLY A 314 -13.26 57.64 -30.93
N TYR A 315 -13.82 56.74 -31.69
CA TYR A 315 -13.27 55.95 -32.79
C TYR A 315 -11.89 56.39 -33.32
N ARG A 316 -10.86 55.65 -32.98
CA ARG A 316 -9.66 55.50 -33.81
C ARG A 316 -9.21 54.04 -33.76
N SER A 317 -9.06 53.48 -34.98
CA SER A 317 -8.73 52.08 -35.25
C SER A 317 -7.52 51.57 -34.44
N TYR A 318 -7.73 50.57 -33.60
CA TYR A 318 -6.66 49.77 -32.98
C TYR A 318 -6.80 48.30 -33.36
N ASN A 319 -5.67 47.71 -33.74
CA ASN A 319 -5.52 46.31 -34.14
C ASN A 319 -5.89 45.36 -32.99
N PHE A 320 -6.99 44.65 -33.07
CA PHE A 320 -7.59 43.77 -32.07
C PHE A 320 -6.81 42.47 -31.85
N THR A 321 -5.87 42.10 -32.71
CA THR A 321 -5.15 40.81 -32.69
C THR A 321 -4.06 40.72 -31.62
N GLY A 322 -3.50 41.82 -31.16
CA GLY A 322 -2.44 41.83 -30.13
C GLY A 322 -2.95 41.63 -28.68
N TRP A 323 -4.21 42.03 -28.45
CA TRP A 323 -4.80 42.07 -27.10
C TRP A 323 -5.35 40.69 -26.65
N PHE A 324 -5.93 39.92 -27.60
CA PHE A 324 -6.42 38.56 -27.35
C PHE A 324 -5.26 37.63 -26.99
N GLY A 325 -4.09 37.78 -27.54
CA GLY A 325 -2.88 36.99 -27.20
C GLY A 325 -2.36 37.25 -25.80
N GLY A 326 -2.54 38.45 -25.24
CA GLY A 326 -2.18 38.80 -23.88
C GLY A 326 -3.11 38.19 -22.81
N LEU A 327 -4.43 38.23 -23.07
CA LEU A 327 -5.45 37.68 -22.19
C LEU A 327 -5.38 36.14 -22.17
N GLN A 328 -5.10 35.50 -23.29
CA GLN A 328 -4.93 34.05 -23.36
C GLN A 328 -3.71 33.57 -22.53
N ARG A 329 -2.61 34.29 -22.54
CA ARG A 329 -1.41 33.95 -21.75
C ARG A 329 -1.54 34.24 -20.24
N LEU A 330 -2.31 35.27 -19.86
CA LEU A 330 -2.42 35.71 -18.46
C LEU A 330 -3.52 35.01 -17.68
N VAL A 331 -4.59 34.59 -18.32
CA VAL A 331 -5.77 34.04 -17.61
C VAL A 331 -6.08 32.60 -18.00
N ILE A 332 -6.07 32.26 -19.28
CA ILE A 332 -6.53 30.96 -19.78
C ILE A 332 -5.46 29.87 -19.51
N THR A 333 -4.20 30.14 -19.81
CA THR A 333 -3.11 29.15 -19.65
C THR A 333 -2.84 28.74 -18.19
N PRO A 334 -2.88 29.65 -17.19
CA PRO A 334 -2.81 29.25 -15.79
C PRO A 334 -4.02 28.46 -15.30
N LEU A 335 -5.22 28.77 -15.80
CA LEU A 335 -6.47 28.06 -15.45
C LEU A 335 -6.49 26.64 -16.02
N GLU A 336 -6.03 26.45 -17.24
CA GLU A 336 -5.91 25.11 -17.85
C GLU A 336 -4.86 24.25 -17.13
N ARG A 337 -3.72 24.82 -16.74
CA ARG A 337 -2.71 24.12 -15.92
C ARG A 337 -3.22 23.77 -14.54
N PHE A 338 -4.03 24.63 -13.93
CA PHE A 338 -4.66 24.38 -12.63
C PHE A 338 -5.71 23.25 -12.73
N LEU A 339 -6.51 23.21 -13.80
CA LEU A 339 -7.51 22.15 -14.02
C LEU A 339 -6.89 20.81 -14.42
N GLN A 340 -5.71 20.79 -15.05
CA GLN A 340 -4.96 19.56 -15.33
C GLN A 340 -4.32 18.95 -14.07
N PHE A 341 -4.10 19.73 -13.02
CA PHE A 341 -3.58 19.24 -11.75
C PHE A 341 -4.65 18.49 -10.92
N PHE A 342 -5.93 18.65 -11.25
CA PHE A 342 -7.08 18.02 -10.58
C PHE A 342 -7.76 16.91 -11.41
N ARG A 343 -7.18 16.54 -12.55
CA ARG A 343 -7.53 15.33 -13.31
C ARG A 343 -6.47 14.25 -13.07
#